data_8a87f63637fc9deb0a3b93c2810d5182
#
_entry.id   8a87f63637fc9deb0a3b93c2810d5182
#
_cell.length_a   1.000
_cell.length_b   1.000
_cell.length_c   1.000
_cell.angle_alpha   90.00
_cell.angle_beta   90.00
_cell.angle_gamma   90.00
#
_symmetry.space_group_name_H-M   'P 1'
#
loop_
_entity.id
_entity.type
_entity.pdbx_description
1 polymer ?
#
loop_
_entity_poly.entity_id
_entity_poly.type
_entity_poly.pdbx_seq_one_letter_code
_entity_poly.pdbx_strand_id
1 'polypeptide(L)'
;MVPSYSELSSRMDVDLTAPDQTGTTIPLVVANMTAISGRRMAETVARRGAIAVIPQDIPLEIVADVISWVKSRHLIFDTPVTLKPTETVADAIDLITKRAHGALIVVENDAPIGIVTEADCENVDRFTQLQQIMSRDLITLNDDVTPREAFEYLKSKPNLKTADLKILQEKTFYGKEKKPL
;
A
#
# COMPACT_ATOMS: atom_id res chain seq x y z
N MET A 1 36.81 -11.49 -2.53
CA MET A 1 36.35 -11.40 -1.12
C MET A 1 37.05 -12.47 -0.33
N VAL A 2 37.63 -12.12 0.80
CA VAL A 2 38.23 -13.09 1.73
C VAL A 2 37.18 -13.38 2.79
N PRO A 3 36.82 -14.66 3.06
CA PRO A 3 35.93 -14.99 4.14
C PRO A 3 36.49 -14.51 5.47
N SER A 4 35.66 -13.85 6.29
CA SER A 4 36.02 -13.46 7.65
C SER A 4 35.01 -14.07 8.64
N TYR A 5 35.43 -14.26 9.87
CA TYR A 5 34.55 -14.70 10.94
C TYR A 5 33.64 -13.53 11.35
N SER A 6 32.35 -13.85 11.62
CA SER A 6 31.40 -12.91 12.22
C SER A 6 31.37 -13.13 13.73
N GLU A 7 31.39 -12.05 14.49
CA GLU A 7 31.18 -12.05 15.94
C GLU A 7 29.70 -12.00 16.34
N LEU A 8 28.82 -11.87 15.34
CA LEU A 8 27.37 -11.80 15.56
C LEU A 8 26.81 -13.19 15.91
N SER A 9 26.00 -13.25 16.95
CA SER A 9 25.37 -14.48 17.43
C SER A 9 24.09 -14.80 16.67
N SER A 10 23.44 -13.84 16.07
CA SER A 10 22.19 -13.99 15.32
C SER A 10 22.21 -13.18 14.01
N ARG A 11 21.46 -13.67 13.00
CA ARG A 11 21.18 -12.89 11.78
C ARG A 11 20.40 -11.61 12.06
N MET A 12 19.65 -11.57 13.16
CA MET A 12 18.87 -10.40 13.55
C MET A 12 19.73 -9.28 14.12
N ASP A 13 20.98 -9.58 14.50
CA ASP A 13 21.93 -8.60 15.08
C ASP A 13 22.71 -7.85 13.98
N VAL A 14 22.46 -8.17 12.70
CA VAL A 14 23.11 -7.49 11.56
C VAL A 14 22.51 -6.11 11.40
N ASP A 15 23.35 -5.08 11.54
CA ASP A 15 22.96 -3.72 11.18
C ASP A 15 22.94 -3.58 9.64
N LEU A 16 21.76 -3.28 9.11
CA LEU A 16 21.52 -3.10 7.68
C LEU A 16 21.51 -1.62 7.27
N THR A 17 21.72 -0.70 8.19
CA THR A 17 21.73 0.74 7.92
C THR A 17 22.82 1.08 6.90
N ALA A 18 22.43 1.79 5.84
CA ALA A 18 23.40 2.19 4.82
C ALA A 18 24.30 3.33 5.35
N PRO A 19 25.64 3.21 5.23
CA PRO A 19 26.58 4.22 5.74
C PRO A 19 26.74 5.44 4.82
N ASP A 20 25.97 5.52 3.73
CA ASP A 20 26.07 6.49 2.65
C ASP A 20 25.32 7.81 2.90
N GLN A 21 24.80 8.01 4.11
CA GLN A 21 24.03 9.20 4.54
C GLN A 21 22.68 9.39 3.83
N THR A 22 22.18 8.40 3.09
CA THR A 22 20.85 8.44 2.49
C THR A 22 19.72 8.30 3.52
N GLY A 23 20.05 7.83 4.73
CA GLY A 23 19.05 7.55 5.79
C GLY A 23 18.29 6.25 5.58
N THR A 24 18.71 5.40 4.63
CA THR A 24 18.11 4.09 4.42
C THR A 24 18.46 3.13 5.55
N THR A 25 17.49 2.37 6.01
CA THR A 25 17.64 1.37 7.07
C THR A 25 17.92 -0.04 6.55
N ILE A 26 17.77 -0.23 5.24
CA ILE A 26 18.15 -1.45 4.54
C ILE A 26 18.94 -1.09 3.27
N PRO A 27 19.97 -1.85 2.89
CA PRO A 27 20.84 -1.55 1.75
C PRO A 27 20.21 -2.02 0.43
N LEU A 28 19.00 -1.53 0.11
CA LEU A 28 18.28 -1.87 -1.09
C LEU A 28 18.01 -0.62 -1.92
N VAL A 29 18.41 -0.66 -3.19
CA VAL A 29 18.20 0.41 -4.15
C VAL A 29 17.43 -0.15 -5.34
N VAL A 30 16.26 0.42 -5.63
CA VAL A 30 15.50 0.08 -6.84
C VAL A 30 16.11 0.80 -8.04
N ALA A 31 16.46 0.02 -9.07
CA ALA A 31 17.07 0.54 -10.28
C ALA A 31 16.11 1.50 -11.04
N ASN A 32 16.71 2.47 -11.74
CA ASN A 32 16.02 3.52 -12.49
C ASN A 32 15.38 3.05 -13.80
N MET A 33 14.66 1.96 -13.77
CA MET A 33 13.97 1.40 -14.94
C MET A 33 12.53 1.92 -15.01
N THR A 34 12.14 2.48 -16.16
CA THR A 34 10.84 3.12 -16.37
C THR A 34 9.65 2.19 -16.06
N ALA A 35 9.78 0.89 -16.37
CA ALA A 35 8.76 -0.10 -16.08
C ALA A 35 8.70 -0.53 -14.59
N ILE A 36 9.70 -0.21 -13.79
CA ILE A 36 9.85 -0.69 -12.41
C ILE A 36 9.77 0.45 -11.41
N SER A 37 10.61 1.49 -11.57
CA SER A 37 10.81 2.55 -10.59
C SER A 37 9.77 3.66 -10.72
N GLY A 38 8.49 3.31 -10.66
CA GLY A 38 7.38 4.25 -10.59
C GLY A 38 7.00 4.62 -9.15
N ARG A 39 6.04 5.56 -9.02
CA ARG A 39 5.61 6.11 -7.71
C ARG A 39 5.21 5.05 -6.68
N ARG A 40 4.58 3.95 -7.13
CA ARG A 40 4.13 2.88 -6.22
C ARG A 40 5.29 2.03 -5.70
N MET A 41 6.26 1.74 -6.56
CA MET A 41 7.48 1.06 -6.14
C MET A 41 8.27 1.94 -5.18
N ALA A 42 8.44 3.22 -5.49
CA ALA A 42 9.12 4.18 -4.63
C ALA A 42 8.45 4.29 -3.25
N GLU A 43 7.11 4.37 -3.19
CA GLU A 43 6.36 4.36 -1.94
C GLU A 43 6.60 3.07 -1.14
N THR A 44 6.48 1.92 -1.79
CA THR A 44 6.59 0.62 -1.12
C THR A 44 7.96 0.42 -0.51
N VAL A 45 9.03 0.76 -1.23
CA VAL A 45 10.40 0.59 -0.73
C VAL A 45 10.77 1.65 0.30
N ALA A 46 10.28 2.89 0.15
CA ALA A 46 10.49 3.94 1.14
C ALA A 46 9.92 3.56 2.51
N ARG A 47 8.69 3.00 2.58
CA ARG A 47 8.12 2.49 3.84
C ARG A 47 8.95 1.38 4.47
N ARG A 48 9.72 0.65 3.69
CA ARG A 48 10.58 -0.44 4.16
C ARG A 48 12.02 -0.01 4.46
N GLY A 49 12.27 1.29 4.38
CA GLY A 49 13.58 1.87 4.68
C GLY A 49 14.60 1.76 3.54
N ALA A 50 14.14 1.53 2.32
CA ALA A 50 14.95 1.48 1.11
C ALA A 50 14.80 2.74 0.25
N ILE A 51 15.51 2.83 -0.86
CA ILE A 51 15.47 3.96 -1.79
C ILE A 51 15.15 3.50 -3.21
N ALA A 52 14.42 4.31 -3.96
CA ALA A 52 14.18 4.12 -5.38
C ALA A 52 14.83 5.26 -6.19
N VAL A 53 15.48 4.89 -7.30
CA VAL A 53 16.01 5.87 -8.25
C VAL A 53 14.96 6.07 -9.35
N ILE A 54 14.44 7.29 -9.47
CA ILE A 54 13.45 7.64 -10.49
C ILE A 54 14.14 7.71 -11.86
N PRO A 55 13.53 7.19 -12.94
CA PRO A 55 14.12 7.26 -14.28
C PRO A 55 14.35 8.71 -14.73
N GLN A 56 15.46 8.92 -15.44
CA GLN A 56 15.86 10.25 -15.93
C GLN A 56 15.15 10.68 -17.22
N ASP A 57 14.52 9.74 -17.92
CA ASP A 57 13.88 9.90 -19.23
C ASP A 57 12.41 10.37 -19.13
N ILE A 58 11.97 10.73 -17.92
CA ILE A 58 10.63 11.27 -17.68
C ILE A 58 10.69 12.78 -17.39
N PRO A 59 9.64 13.55 -17.78
CA PRO A 59 9.58 14.99 -17.52
C PRO A 59 9.74 15.35 -16.06
N LEU A 60 10.38 16.49 -15.79
CA LEU A 60 10.67 16.95 -14.43
C LEU A 60 9.40 17.14 -13.58
N GLU A 61 8.32 17.60 -14.20
CA GLU A 61 7.01 17.77 -13.56
C GLU A 61 6.47 16.43 -13.04
N ILE A 62 6.63 15.36 -13.82
CA ILE A 62 6.22 14.00 -13.41
C ILE A 62 7.11 13.50 -12.27
N VAL A 63 8.41 13.79 -12.31
CA VAL A 63 9.32 13.44 -11.18
C VAL A 63 8.88 14.16 -9.91
N ALA A 64 8.59 15.45 -10.00
CA ALA A 64 8.12 16.26 -8.87
C ALA A 64 6.80 15.71 -8.28
N ASP A 65 5.86 15.34 -9.15
CA ASP A 65 4.60 14.70 -8.75
C ASP A 65 4.83 13.36 -8.02
N VAL A 66 5.71 12.52 -8.56
CA VAL A 66 6.07 11.24 -7.93
C VAL A 66 6.64 11.46 -6.54
N ILE A 67 7.58 12.39 -6.40
CA ILE A 67 8.22 12.69 -5.11
C ILE A 67 7.19 13.24 -4.12
N SER A 68 6.37 14.21 -4.53
CA SER A 68 5.32 14.81 -3.69
C SER A 68 4.32 13.76 -3.26
N TRP A 69 3.91 12.89 -4.19
CA TRP A 69 2.97 11.81 -3.90
C TRP A 69 3.55 10.82 -2.89
N VAL A 70 4.80 10.37 -3.05
CA VAL A 70 5.46 9.44 -2.11
C VAL A 70 5.58 10.07 -0.73
N LYS A 71 6.02 11.34 -0.66
CA LYS A 71 6.21 12.05 0.61
C LYS A 71 4.90 12.38 1.34
N SER A 72 3.78 12.41 0.63
CA SER A 72 2.46 12.65 1.24
C SER A 72 1.79 11.36 1.76
N ARG A 73 2.41 10.19 1.56
CA ARG A 73 1.80 8.92 1.99
C ARG A 73 2.07 8.64 3.47
N HIS A 74 1.15 7.88 4.07
CA HIS A 74 1.30 7.46 5.45
C HIS A 74 2.54 6.56 5.60
N LEU A 75 3.27 6.70 6.71
CA LEU A 75 4.55 5.99 6.91
C LEU A 75 4.38 4.49 7.15
N ILE A 76 3.26 4.10 7.78
CA ILE A 76 3.01 2.72 8.22
C ILE A 76 1.98 2.04 7.33
N PHE A 77 0.87 2.71 7.04
CA PHE A 77 -0.25 2.13 6.32
C PHE A 77 -0.09 2.25 4.81
N ASP A 78 -0.39 1.16 4.11
CA ASP A 78 -0.32 1.11 2.65
C ASP A 78 -1.41 1.98 2.00
N THR A 79 -1.09 2.56 0.85
CA THR A 79 -2.05 3.30 0.05
C THR A 79 -2.97 2.33 -0.69
N PRO A 80 -4.30 2.47 -0.59
CA PRO A 80 -5.25 1.59 -1.26
C PRO A 80 -5.18 1.68 -2.78
N VAL A 81 -5.61 0.62 -3.43
CA VAL A 81 -6.10 0.73 -4.80
C VAL A 81 -7.54 1.21 -4.74
N THR A 82 -7.85 2.26 -5.46
CA THR A 82 -9.19 2.85 -5.47
C THR A 82 -9.77 2.82 -6.87
N LEU A 83 -11.06 2.53 -6.97
CA LEU A 83 -11.88 2.65 -8.18
C LEU A 83 -13.17 3.42 -7.88
N LYS A 84 -13.81 3.91 -8.94
CA LYS A 84 -15.12 4.57 -8.84
C LYS A 84 -16.25 3.54 -8.84
N PRO A 85 -17.44 3.87 -8.30
CA PRO A 85 -18.58 2.95 -8.27
C PRO A 85 -19.10 2.56 -9.66
N THR A 86 -18.84 3.38 -10.66
CA THR A 86 -19.23 3.15 -12.07
C THR A 86 -18.24 2.31 -12.86
N GLU A 87 -17.05 2.06 -12.33
CA GLU A 87 -16.06 1.18 -12.97
C GLU A 87 -16.49 -0.28 -12.84
N THR A 88 -15.92 -1.15 -13.66
CA THR A 88 -16.41 -2.51 -13.90
C THR A 88 -15.64 -3.56 -13.10
N VAL A 89 -16.23 -4.75 -13.01
CA VAL A 89 -15.57 -5.94 -12.45
C VAL A 89 -14.28 -6.27 -13.23
N ALA A 90 -14.24 -6.05 -14.54
CA ALA A 90 -13.01 -6.25 -15.33
C ALA A 90 -11.87 -5.35 -14.83
N ASP A 91 -12.15 -4.05 -14.60
CA ASP A 91 -11.18 -3.09 -14.09
C ASP A 91 -10.69 -3.50 -12.69
N ALA A 92 -11.60 -4.01 -11.85
CA ALA A 92 -11.27 -4.49 -10.52
C ALA A 92 -10.33 -5.71 -10.55
N ILE A 93 -10.65 -6.73 -11.34
CA ILE A 93 -9.84 -7.96 -11.47
C ILE A 93 -8.43 -7.62 -11.95
N ASP A 94 -8.30 -6.74 -12.94
CA ASP A 94 -7.01 -6.31 -13.48
C ASP A 94 -6.12 -5.61 -12.44
N LEU A 95 -6.70 -5.00 -11.42
CA LEU A 95 -5.98 -4.31 -10.37
C LEU A 95 -5.78 -5.16 -9.11
N ILE A 96 -6.75 -5.97 -8.72
CA ILE A 96 -6.69 -6.83 -7.53
C ILE A 96 -5.53 -7.81 -7.67
N THR A 97 -5.38 -8.47 -8.82
CA THR A 97 -4.31 -9.44 -9.08
C THR A 97 -2.90 -8.84 -9.02
N LYS A 98 -2.78 -7.52 -9.23
CA LYS A 98 -1.49 -6.81 -9.16
C LYS A 98 -1.11 -6.40 -7.73
N ARG A 99 -1.92 -6.75 -6.72
CA ARG A 99 -1.75 -6.35 -5.33
C ARG A 99 -1.81 -7.53 -4.38
N ALA A 100 -0.93 -7.53 -3.40
CA ALA A 100 -0.89 -8.55 -2.36
C ALA A 100 -2.17 -8.58 -1.49
N HIS A 101 -2.94 -7.49 -1.49
CA HIS A 101 -4.09 -7.35 -0.60
C HIS A 101 -5.37 -8.07 -1.09
N GLY A 102 -5.46 -8.40 -2.38
CA GLY A 102 -6.63 -9.09 -2.92
C GLY A 102 -7.95 -8.32 -2.81
N ALA A 103 -7.91 -6.98 -2.67
CA ALA A 103 -9.09 -6.13 -2.60
C ALA A 103 -8.78 -4.69 -3.04
N LEU A 104 -9.82 -3.94 -3.32
CA LEU A 104 -9.79 -2.51 -3.63
C LEU A 104 -10.90 -1.76 -2.89
N ILE A 105 -10.73 -0.46 -2.77
CA ILE A 105 -11.71 0.43 -2.15
C ILE A 105 -12.48 1.17 -3.25
N VAL A 106 -13.79 1.16 -3.16
CA VAL A 106 -14.66 1.98 -4.02
C VAL A 106 -14.82 3.35 -3.37
N VAL A 107 -14.47 4.40 -4.13
CA VAL A 107 -14.42 5.78 -3.63
C VAL A 107 -15.33 6.68 -4.47
N GLU A 108 -16.14 7.48 -3.81
CA GLU A 108 -16.95 8.51 -4.43
C GLU A 108 -16.75 9.83 -3.69
N ASN A 109 -16.49 10.92 -4.43
CA ASN A 109 -16.21 12.24 -3.85
C ASN A 109 -15.10 12.21 -2.78
N ASP A 110 -14.04 11.44 -3.04
CA ASP A 110 -12.94 11.15 -2.11
C ASP A 110 -13.33 10.45 -0.80
N ALA A 111 -14.52 9.93 -0.65
CA ALA A 111 -14.95 9.14 0.50
C ALA A 111 -15.04 7.66 0.12
N PRO A 112 -14.54 6.73 0.97
CA PRO A 112 -14.72 5.31 0.74
C PRO A 112 -16.20 4.96 0.96
N ILE A 113 -16.82 4.33 -0.04
CA ILE A 113 -18.23 3.93 -0.01
C ILE A 113 -18.41 2.41 -0.08
N GLY A 114 -17.36 1.67 -0.38
CA GLY A 114 -17.43 0.21 -0.46
C GLY A 114 -16.05 -0.42 -0.61
N ILE A 115 -16.01 -1.73 -0.43
CA ILE A 115 -14.84 -2.58 -0.67
C ILE A 115 -15.24 -3.72 -1.60
N VAL A 116 -14.34 -4.08 -2.52
CA VAL A 116 -14.49 -5.21 -3.44
C VAL A 116 -13.28 -6.11 -3.28
N THR A 117 -13.53 -7.39 -3.08
CA THR A 117 -12.50 -8.43 -2.99
C THR A 117 -12.52 -9.31 -4.24
N GLU A 118 -11.52 -10.16 -4.39
CA GLU A 118 -11.49 -11.14 -5.48
C GLU A 118 -12.72 -12.05 -5.46
N ALA A 119 -13.16 -12.48 -4.27
CA ALA A 119 -14.34 -13.31 -4.10
C ALA A 119 -15.64 -12.63 -4.55
N ASP A 120 -15.76 -11.31 -4.39
CA ASP A 120 -16.94 -10.56 -4.85
C ASP A 120 -17.01 -10.49 -6.38
N CYS A 121 -15.90 -10.70 -7.06
CA CYS A 121 -15.81 -10.72 -8.52
C CYS A 121 -16.07 -12.11 -9.13
N GLU A 122 -16.10 -13.17 -8.31
CA GLU A 122 -16.31 -14.54 -8.79
C GLU A 122 -17.75 -14.73 -9.32
N ASN A 123 -17.85 -15.36 -10.49
CA ASN A 123 -19.13 -15.64 -11.15
C ASN A 123 -20.01 -14.41 -11.45
N VAL A 124 -19.41 -13.24 -11.51
CA VAL A 124 -20.07 -11.98 -11.89
C VAL A 124 -19.64 -11.58 -13.31
N ASP A 125 -20.58 -11.01 -14.07
CA ASP A 125 -20.30 -10.51 -15.41
C ASP A 125 -19.26 -9.38 -15.35
N ARG A 126 -18.27 -9.42 -16.26
CA ARG A 126 -17.15 -8.50 -16.28
C ARG A 126 -17.53 -7.02 -16.48
N PHE A 127 -18.68 -6.77 -17.08
CA PHE A 127 -19.20 -5.41 -17.32
C PHE A 127 -20.10 -4.90 -16.18
N THR A 128 -20.35 -5.72 -15.16
CA THR A 128 -21.10 -5.29 -13.97
C THR A 128 -20.36 -4.16 -13.25
N GLN A 129 -21.08 -3.13 -12.87
CA GLN A 129 -20.50 -2.00 -12.14
C GLN A 129 -20.22 -2.36 -10.67
N LEU A 130 -19.13 -1.83 -10.11
CA LEU A 130 -18.68 -2.14 -8.75
C LEU A 130 -19.70 -1.78 -7.68
N GLN A 131 -20.50 -0.74 -7.88
CA GLN A 131 -21.57 -0.37 -6.95
C GLN A 131 -22.61 -1.46 -6.70
N GLN A 132 -22.72 -2.45 -7.59
CA GLN A 132 -23.68 -3.55 -7.49
C GLN A 132 -23.16 -4.73 -6.68
N ILE A 133 -21.83 -4.88 -6.59
CA ILE A 133 -21.18 -6.02 -5.93
C ILE A 133 -20.39 -5.64 -4.69
N MET A 134 -20.08 -4.36 -4.50
CA MET A 134 -19.26 -3.91 -3.36
C MET A 134 -19.97 -4.14 -2.04
N SER A 135 -19.23 -4.54 -1.03
CA SER A 135 -19.65 -4.49 0.36
C SER A 135 -19.63 -3.05 0.86
N ARG A 136 -20.75 -2.59 1.43
CA ARG A 136 -20.90 -1.22 1.97
C ARG A 136 -20.64 -1.16 3.47
N ASP A 137 -20.57 -2.29 4.14
CA ASP A 137 -20.29 -2.38 5.57
C ASP A 137 -18.80 -2.23 5.83
N LEU A 138 -18.35 -0.97 5.83
CA LEU A 138 -16.95 -0.62 6.00
C LEU A 138 -16.61 -0.36 7.46
N ILE A 139 -15.54 -0.98 7.92
CA ILE A 139 -14.89 -0.60 9.17
C ILE A 139 -13.77 0.40 8.83
N THR A 140 -13.93 1.62 9.30
CA THR A 140 -12.96 2.70 9.09
C THR A 140 -12.35 3.11 10.43
N LEU A 141 -11.08 3.52 10.39
CA LEU A 141 -10.34 4.09 11.51
C LEU A 141 -9.68 5.39 11.06
N ASN A 142 -9.39 6.27 12.00
CA ASN A 142 -8.61 7.46 11.72
C ASN A 142 -7.16 7.09 11.40
N ASP A 143 -6.46 7.94 10.66
CA ASP A 143 -5.06 7.72 10.28
C ASP A 143 -4.05 8.00 11.40
N ASP A 144 -4.50 8.61 12.51
CA ASP A 144 -3.72 8.88 13.71
C ASP A 144 -3.60 7.70 14.68
N VAL A 145 -4.37 6.63 14.46
CA VAL A 145 -4.31 5.44 15.31
C VAL A 145 -3.00 4.68 15.15
N THR A 146 -2.48 4.16 16.23
CA THR A 146 -1.31 3.28 16.17
C THR A 146 -1.68 1.91 15.60
N PRO A 147 -0.73 1.16 14.99
CA PRO A 147 -0.99 -0.18 14.48
C PRO A 147 -1.54 -1.13 15.54
N ARG A 148 -1.13 -0.96 16.80
CA ARG A 148 -1.61 -1.76 17.91
C ARG A 148 -3.06 -1.48 18.25
N GLU A 149 -3.43 -0.20 18.32
CA GLU A 149 -4.82 0.22 18.57
C GLU A 149 -5.74 -0.24 17.43
N ALA A 150 -5.29 -0.09 16.18
CA ALA A 150 -6.01 -0.58 15.02
C ALA A 150 -6.25 -2.10 15.10
N PHE A 151 -5.22 -2.87 15.46
CA PHE A 151 -5.32 -4.32 15.62
C PHE A 151 -6.31 -4.72 16.72
N GLU A 152 -6.21 -4.12 17.91
CA GLU A 152 -7.12 -4.40 19.03
C GLU A 152 -8.57 -4.03 18.71
N TYR A 153 -8.78 -2.89 18.03
CA TYR A 153 -10.11 -2.48 17.59
C TYR A 153 -10.71 -3.50 16.63
N LEU A 154 -9.97 -3.92 15.62
CA LEU A 154 -10.42 -4.90 14.63
C LEU A 154 -10.68 -6.26 15.26
N LYS A 155 -9.82 -6.70 16.19
CA LYS A 155 -9.98 -7.94 16.94
C LYS A 155 -11.26 -7.95 17.81
N SER A 156 -11.69 -6.79 18.27
CA SER A 156 -12.92 -6.65 19.07
C SER A 156 -14.22 -6.81 18.27
N LYS A 157 -14.14 -6.85 16.92
CA LYS A 157 -15.31 -6.95 16.05
C LYS A 157 -15.68 -8.42 15.80
N PRO A 158 -16.86 -8.90 16.26
CA PRO A 158 -17.20 -10.33 16.27
C PRO A 158 -17.43 -10.92 14.87
N ASN A 159 -17.64 -10.08 13.85
CA ASN A 159 -17.98 -10.51 12.49
C ASN A 159 -16.77 -10.60 11.54
N LEU A 160 -15.58 -10.25 12.01
CA LEU A 160 -14.36 -10.34 11.21
C LEU A 160 -13.77 -11.75 11.30
N LYS A 161 -13.75 -12.46 10.18
CA LYS A 161 -13.03 -13.72 10.07
C LYS A 161 -11.52 -13.47 10.16
N THR A 162 -10.75 -14.46 10.60
CA THR A 162 -9.28 -14.36 10.70
C THR A 162 -8.62 -13.99 9.37
N ALA A 163 -9.24 -14.36 8.24
CA ALA A 163 -8.81 -13.97 6.89
C ALA A 163 -9.02 -12.46 6.65
N ASP A 164 -10.12 -11.90 7.12
CA ASP A 164 -10.43 -10.46 7.01
C ASP A 164 -9.50 -9.62 7.87
N LEU A 165 -9.10 -10.14 9.05
CA LEU A 165 -8.08 -9.53 9.89
C LEU A 165 -6.70 -9.49 9.22
N LYS A 166 -6.33 -10.54 8.47
CA LYS A 166 -5.08 -10.58 7.70
C LYS A 166 -5.08 -9.56 6.56
N ILE A 167 -6.22 -9.41 5.91
CA ILE A 167 -6.48 -8.37 4.90
C ILE A 167 -6.36 -6.97 5.52
N LEU A 168 -6.82 -6.77 6.74
CA LEU A 168 -6.80 -5.49 7.45
C LEU A 168 -5.45 -5.19 8.10
N GLN A 169 -4.63 -6.18 8.45
CA GLN A 169 -3.23 -5.99 8.85
C GLN A 169 -2.34 -5.51 7.69
N GLU A 170 -2.71 -5.86 6.46
CA GLU A 170 -2.02 -5.47 5.24
C GLU A 170 -2.73 -4.33 4.49
N LYS A 171 -3.96 -3.96 4.89
CA LYS A 171 -4.81 -2.99 4.19
C LYS A 171 -5.03 -1.71 4.96
N THR A 172 -4.76 -0.73 4.29
CA THR A 172 -5.42 0.50 3.90
C THR A 172 -6.29 1.14 4.97
N PHE A 173 -5.71 2.10 5.63
CA PHE A 173 -6.46 3.18 6.23
C PHE A 173 -6.49 4.34 5.23
N TYR A 174 -7.68 4.73 4.79
CA TYR A 174 -7.89 5.92 4.01
C TYR A 174 -8.20 7.05 4.97
N GLY A 175 -7.19 7.85 5.33
CA GLY A 175 -7.37 9.04 6.14
C GLY A 175 -7.70 10.23 5.25
N LYS A 176 -8.79 10.91 5.53
CA LYS A 176 -9.04 12.27 5.11
C LYS A 176 -8.67 13.20 6.23
N GLU A 177 -7.61 13.95 6.03
CA GLU A 177 -7.57 15.38 6.28
C GLU A 177 -6.25 15.92 5.77
N LYS A 178 -6.32 16.73 4.71
CA LYS A 178 -5.24 17.66 4.39
C LYS A 178 -5.16 18.66 5.53
N LYS A 179 -4.19 18.51 6.43
CA LYS A 179 -3.75 19.67 7.19
C LYS A 179 -3.03 20.59 6.21
N PRO A 180 -3.39 21.87 6.17
CA PRO A 180 -2.61 22.85 5.42
C PRO A 180 -1.20 22.95 5.99
N LEU A 181 -0.23 23.13 5.10
CA LEU A 181 1.16 23.45 5.41
C LEU A 181 1.24 24.75 6.19
#